data_40cd483d0ae2fb5751d98f1410be741d
#
_entry.id   40cd483d0ae2fb5751d98f1410be741d
#
_cell.length_a   1.000
_cell.length_b   1.000
_cell.length_c   1.000
_cell.angle_alpha   90.00
_cell.angle_beta   90.00
_cell.angle_gamma   90.00
#
_symmetry.space_group_name_H-M   'P 1'
#
loop_
_entity.id
_entity.type
_entity.pdbx_description
1 polymer ?
#
loop_
_entity_poly.entity_id
_entity_poly.type
_entity_poly.pdbx_seq_one_letter_code
_entity_poly.pdbx_strand_id
1 'polypeptide(L)'
;MDSLANRISRKIDAIHAQGLNAYYFTDIIVLPRKLVEIYKDEICDNNGNIDISRPKTQEIHRIMLKEVFERFPTLDGLIIRVGETYLHNIPYHIGNGPIKKNEKKTSSITYRSDGGEAIHRDLMNLLRDEVCVKLNKKIFYRTWDFGYFHTVPEYYLNVTEYVPTHPNLFICVKHVRGDYHRMHKFNPTLGIGKHKQVVEVQCQREYEGKGAYPNYIADGVLNGFEELRNDVEPYCLNQLKTNPIFAGIWTWSRGGGWVGPYITNELWCELNTYVLAQWAKDTHLTEGEICKEFARNKGMDGINAEKFCQLALLSADAIVRGRASLIDNINVWWTRDQFISGSDELDFVGFIRRGNVERLLAEKKESIAIWKRMRDIAYSLEGTEKEILKYIRSSTDYGFILYSIFEQGFLIMMKGAEGDLTGVYDIRTLKKAFRNYDKLWKDYETLKNKNSECATLYKPYSFNSRFAPSYCDREKGLKCSVDKYRMIAFER
;
A
#
# COMPACT_ATOMS: atom_id res chain seq x y z
N MET A 1 9.47 -32.71 -2.77
CA MET A 1 8.52 -32.11 -1.81
C MET A 1 9.09 -32.01 -0.41
N ASP A 2 9.77 -33.00 0.10
CA ASP A 2 10.28 -33.01 1.50
C ASP A 2 11.28 -31.90 1.82
N SER A 3 12.16 -31.51 0.89
CA SER A 3 13.11 -30.42 1.16
C SER A 3 12.44 -29.05 1.34
N LEU A 4 11.34 -28.76 0.61
CA LEU A 4 10.57 -27.53 0.77
C LEU A 4 9.79 -27.54 2.08
N ALA A 5 9.13 -28.65 2.41
CA ALA A 5 8.41 -28.81 3.66
C ALA A 5 9.34 -28.66 4.88
N ASN A 6 10.52 -29.29 4.85
CA ASN A 6 11.52 -29.15 5.91
C ASN A 6 12.04 -27.70 6.04
N ARG A 7 12.13 -26.95 4.95
CA ARG A 7 12.48 -25.53 4.98
C ARG A 7 11.37 -24.70 5.62
N ILE A 8 10.10 -25.01 5.34
CA ILE A 8 8.95 -24.34 5.96
C ILE A 8 8.92 -24.65 7.47
N SER A 9 9.05 -25.92 7.88
CA SER A 9 9.08 -26.30 9.30
C SER A 9 10.17 -25.54 10.06
N ARG A 10 11.41 -25.51 9.53
CA ARG A 10 12.50 -24.72 10.15
C ARG A 10 12.19 -23.23 10.31
N LYS A 11 11.41 -22.63 9.38
CA LYS A 11 10.97 -21.23 9.51
C LYS A 11 9.95 -21.08 10.63
N ILE A 12 9.00 -22.00 10.74
CA ILE A 12 8.01 -22.03 11.82
C ILE A 12 8.74 -22.12 13.16
N ASP A 13 9.68 -23.07 13.30
CA ASP A 13 10.47 -23.26 14.51
C ASP A 13 11.26 -21.99 14.88
N ALA A 14 11.87 -21.34 13.89
CA ALA A 14 12.62 -20.10 14.10
C ALA A 14 11.71 -18.93 14.56
N ILE A 15 10.47 -18.86 14.08
CA ILE A 15 9.47 -17.88 14.53
C ILE A 15 9.08 -18.16 15.98
N HIS A 16 8.78 -19.42 16.31
CA HIS A 16 8.43 -19.84 17.67
C HIS A 16 9.57 -19.62 18.66
N ALA A 17 10.82 -19.83 18.23
CA ALA A 17 12.00 -19.55 19.07
C ALA A 17 12.12 -18.08 19.49
N GLN A 18 11.43 -17.17 18.78
CA GLN A 18 11.32 -15.75 19.15
C GLN A 18 10.06 -15.44 19.98
N GLY A 19 9.33 -16.45 20.43
CA GLY A 19 8.07 -16.28 21.17
C GLY A 19 6.90 -15.75 20.31
N LEU A 20 6.99 -15.91 18.99
CA LEU A 20 5.98 -15.44 18.04
C LEU A 20 5.16 -16.61 17.47
N ASN A 21 3.94 -16.34 17.05
CA ASN A 21 3.11 -17.30 16.32
C ASN A 21 3.40 -17.26 14.82
N ALA A 22 3.31 -18.41 14.16
CA ALA A 22 3.54 -18.58 12.73
C ALA A 22 2.22 -18.78 11.97
N TYR A 23 1.93 -17.90 11.03
CA TYR A 23 0.75 -17.98 10.17
C TYR A 23 1.16 -18.09 8.70
N TYR A 24 0.49 -18.96 7.94
CA TYR A 24 0.76 -19.14 6.52
C TYR A 24 -0.24 -18.34 5.69
N PHE A 25 0.28 -17.47 4.84
CA PHE A 25 -0.52 -16.67 3.91
C PHE A 25 -0.75 -17.47 2.63
N THR A 26 -2.01 -17.71 2.27
CA THR A 26 -2.36 -18.59 1.14
C THR A 26 -3.57 -18.14 0.35
N ASP A 27 -3.56 -18.46 -0.94
CA ASP A 27 -4.74 -18.51 -1.79
C ASP A 27 -5.43 -19.85 -1.54
N ILE A 28 -6.71 -19.84 -1.21
CA ILE A 28 -7.39 -21.07 -0.77
C ILE A 28 -8.06 -21.83 -1.92
N ILE A 29 -8.68 -21.13 -2.87
CA ILE A 29 -9.36 -21.76 -3.99
C ILE A 29 -8.38 -21.95 -5.15
N VAL A 30 -7.40 -22.82 -4.93
CA VAL A 30 -6.36 -23.18 -5.92
C VAL A 30 -6.16 -24.69 -5.88
N LEU A 31 -6.44 -25.37 -6.98
CA LEU A 31 -6.35 -26.83 -7.09
C LEU A 31 -5.38 -27.25 -8.19
N PRO A 32 -4.75 -28.45 -8.08
CA PRO A 32 -4.00 -29.02 -9.17
C PRO A 32 -4.87 -29.13 -10.42
N ARG A 33 -4.33 -28.71 -11.57
CA ARG A 33 -5.04 -28.71 -12.87
C ARG A 33 -5.65 -30.10 -13.18
N LYS A 34 -4.87 -31.15 -13.00
CA LYS A 34 -5.31 -32.51 -13.23
C LYS A 34 -6.48 -32.93 -12.33
N LEU A 35 -6.52 -32.46 -11.11
CA LEU A 35 -7.64 -32.70 -10.19
C LEU A 35 -8.91 -32.01 -10.70
N VAL A 36 -8.78 -30.76 -11.16
CA VAL A 36 -9.89 -29.99 -11.72
C VAL A 36 -10.43 -30.65 -13.00
N GLU A 37 -9.57 -31.19 -13.85
CA GLU A 37 -9.95 -31.92 -15.06
C GLU A 37 -10.74 -33.19 -14.74
N ILE A 38 -10.32 -33.97 -13.73
CA ILE A 38 -10.98 -35.21 -13.31
C ILE A 38 -12.38 -34.94 -12.72
N TYR A 39 -12.52 -33.94 -11.88
CA TYR A 39 -13.74 -33.64 -11.13
C TYR A 39 -14.51 -32.44 -11.67
N LYS A 40 -14.26 -32.01 -12.91
CA LYS A 40 -14.78 -30.76 -13.46
C LYS A 40 -16.28 -30.55 -13.23
N ASP A 41 -17.07 -31.57 -13.52
CA ASP A 41 -18.54 -31.50 -13.43
C ASP A 41 -19.05 -31.46 -11.97
N GLU A 42 -18.22 -31.94 -11.03
CA GLU A 42 -18.57 -31.99 -9.60
C GLU A 42 -18.10 -30.75 -8.85
N ILE A 43 -17.05 -30.06 -9.32
CA ILE A 43 -16.40 -28.97 -8.60
C ILE A 43 -16.50 -27.60 -9.28
N CYS A 44 -16.77 -27.55 -10.59
CA CYS A 44 -16.84 -26.29 -11.32
C CYS A 44 -18.27 -25.85 -11.60
N ASP A 45 -18.46 -24.53 -11.65
CA ASP A 45 -19.70 -23.94 -12.14
C ASP A 45 -19.79 -24.02 -13.67
N ASN A 46 -20.89 -23.51 -14.23
CA ASN A 46 -21.14 -23.52 -15.69
C ASN A 46 -20.12 -22.68 -16.49
N ASN A 47 -19.33 -21.82 -15.82
CA ASN A 47 -18.28 -21.03 -16.46
C ASN A 47 -16.88 -21.65 -16.27
N GLY A 48 -16.80 -22.82 -15.65
CA GLY A 48 -15.54 -23.52 -15.39
C GLY A 48 -14.75 -23.01 -14.19
N ASN A 49 -15.33 -22.15 -13.32
CA ASN A 49 -14.66 -21.75 -12.10
C ASN A 49 -14.92 -22.75 -10.98
N ILE A 50 -13.93 -22.95 -10.11
CA ILE A 50 -14.07 -23.78 -8.92
C ILE A 50 -15.13 -23.16 -8.00
N ASP A 51 -16.16 -23.94 -7.66
CA ASP A 51 -17.31 -23.49 -6.90
C ASP A 51 -17.29 -24.12 -5.50
N ILE A 52 -17.01 -23.29 -4.49
CA ILE A 52 -16.88 -23.75 -3.09
C ILE A 52 -18.22 -24.18 -2.47
N SER A 53 -19.36 -23.84 -3.07
CA SER A 53 -20.66 -24.30 -2.59
C SER A 53 -20.91 -25.79 -2.88
N ARG A 54 -20.15 -26.38 -3.79
CA ARG A 54 -20.32 -27.77 -4.18
C ARG A 54 -19.75 -28.76 -3.17
N PRO A 55 -20.49 -29.82 -2.81
CA PRO A 55 -20.05 -30.77 -1.78
C PRO A 55 -18.65 -31.37 -2.07
N LYS A 56 -18.37 -31.71 -3.33
CA LYS A 56 -17.07 -32.28 -3.72
C LYS A 56 -15.94 -31.28 -3.58
N THR A 57 -16.17 -30.01 -3.91
CA THR A 57 -15.19 -28.95 -3.69
C THR A 57 -14.87 -28.77 -2.21
N GLN A 58 -15.91 -28.79 -1.36
CA GLN A 58 -15.73 -28.71 0.08
C GLN A 58 -14.97 -29.91 0.64
N GLU A 59 -15.28 -31.13 0.17
CA GLU A 59 -14.55 -32.35 0.56
C GLU A 59 -13.05 -32.22 0.25
N ILE A 60 -12.71 -31.79 -0.97
CA ILE A 60 -11.32 -31.59 -1.39
C ILE A 60 -10.63 -30.57 -0.48
N HIS A 61 -11.29 -29.44 -0.19
CA HIS A 61 -10.70 -28.42 0.68
C HIS A 61 -10.53 -28.89 2.12
N ARG A 62 -11.44 -29.72 2.65
CA ARG A 62 -11.28 -30.35 3.98
C ARG A 62 -10.03 -31.23 4.02
N ILE A 63 -9.81 -32.03 2.98
CA ILE A 63 -8.63 -32.88 2.87
C ILE A 63 -7.37 -32.03 2.81
N MET A 64 -7.36 -31.00 1.96
CA MET A 64 -6.21 -30.09 1.85
C MET A 64 -5.86 -29.39 3.16
N LEU A 65 -6.85 -28.87 3.88
CA LEU A 65 -6.65 -28.23 5.17
C LEU A 65 -6.10 -29.21 6.21
N LYS A 66 -6.65 -30.43 6.25
CA LYS A 66 -6.16 -31.50 7.13
C LYS A 66 -4.69 -31.82 6.83
N GLU A 67 -4.33 -32.04 5.56
CA GLU A 67 -2.97 -32.35 5.14
C GLU A 67 -1.96 -31.22 5.48
N VAL A 68 -2.37 -29.96 5.35
CA VAL A 68 -1.53 -28.81 5.72
C VAL A 68 -1.17 -28.86 7.20
N PHE A 69 -2.14 -29.08 8.08
CA PHE A 69 -1.87 -29.11 9.54
C PHE A 69 -1.28 -30.43 10.02
N GLU A 70 -1.51 -31.54 9.32
CA GLU A 70 -0.77 -32.80 9.58
C GLU A 70 0.71 -32.65 9.19
N ARG A 71 0.99 -31.96 8.08
CA ARG A 71 2.36 -31.74 7.62
C ARG A 71 3.09 -30.67 8.44
N PHE A 72 2.37 -29.67 8.95
CA PHE A 72 2.88 -28.56 9.76
C PHE A 72 2.10 -28.43 11.06
N PRO A 73 2.23 -29.38 12.00
CA PRO A 73 1.39 -29.42 13.20
C PRO A 73 1.62 -28.23 14.13
N THR A 74 2.79 -27.63 14.08
CA THR A 74 3.13 -26.44 14.87
C THR A 74 2.69 -25.12 14.24
N LEU A 75 2.17 -25.12 13.01
CA LEU A 75 1.60 -23.91 12.38
C LEU A 75 0.39 -23.41 13.18
N ASP A 76 0.34 -22.12 13.51
CA ASP A 76 -0.70 -21.53 14.37
C ASP A 76 -1.99 -21.18 13.64
N GLY A 77 -1.95 -21.08 12.31
CA GLY A 77 -3.13 -20.81 11.51
C GLY A 77 -2.82 -20.32 10.09
N LEU A 78 -3.87 -19.87 9.42
CA LEU A 78 -3.81 -19.43 8.03
C LEU A 78 -4.33 -17.99 7.87
N ILE A 79 -3.71 -17.27 6.94
CA ILE A 79 -4.20 -15.98 6.44
C ILE A 79 -4.73 -16.22 5.04
N ILE A 80 -6.02 -16.01 4.84
CA ILE A 80 -6.73 -16.38 3.61
C ILE A 80 -6.86 -15.19 2.68
N ARG A 81 -6.29 -15.31 1.47
CA ARG A 81 -6.45 -14.35 0.39
C ARG A 81 -7.52 -14.84 -0.58
N VAL A 82 -8.46 -13.98 -0.97
CA VAL A 82 -9.61 -14.35 -1.78
C VAL A 82 -9.72 -13.58 -3.11
N GLY A 83 -9.17 -12.38 -3.21
CA GLY A 83 -9.35 -11.51 -4.37
C GLY A 83 -8.19 -11.49 -5.37
N GLU A 84 -6.98 -11.69 -4.88
CA GLU A 84 -5.75 -11.59 -5.68
C GLU A 84 -5.11 -12.98 -5.85
N THR A 85 -5.85 -13.91 -6.43
CA THR A 85 -5.33 -15.24 -6.67
C THR A 85 -4.38 -15.22 -7.86
N TYR A 86 -3.07 -15.15 -7.59
CA TYR A 86 -2.04 -15.13 -8.63
C TYR A 86 -1.66 -16.51 -9.17
N LEU A 87 -2.17 -17.57 -8.55
CA LEU A 87 -1.92 -18.95 -8.97
C LEU A 87 -2.96 -19.48 -9.96
N HIS A 88 -3.89 -18.63 -10.41
CA HIS A 88 -4.79 -19.01 -11.49
C HIS A 88 -3.99 -19.13 -12.81
N ASN A 89 -4.32 -20.15 -13.59
CA ASN A 89 -3.79 -20.33 -14.92
C ASN A 89 -2.26 -20.53 -15.04
N ILE A 90 -1.63 -21.03 -13.98
CA ILE A 90 -0.24 -21.50 -14.06
C ILE A 90 -0.19 -22.96 -14.56
N PRO A 91 0.97 -23.47 -15.01
CA PRO A 91 1.05 -24.77 -15.69
C PRO A 91 0.40 -25.95 -14.99
N TYR A 92 0.52 -26.00 -13.66
CA TYR A 92 0.09 -27.16 -12.86
C TYR A 92 -1.13 -26.92 -11.97
N HIS A 93 -1.60 -25.68 -11.87
CA HIS A 93 -2.71 -25.31 -10.97
C HIS A 93 -3.73 -24.40 -11.66
N ILE A 94 -4.95 -24.46 -11.17
CA ILE A 94 -6.05 -23.57 -11.52
C ILE A 94 -6.57 -22.98 -10.21
N GLY A 95 -6.86 -21.68 -10.20
CA GLY A 95 -7.45 -21.03 -9.06
C GLY A 95 -8.36 -19.88 -9.45
N ASN A 96 -9.27 -19.55 -8.56
CA ASN A 96 -10.12 -18.37 -8.67
C ASN A 96 -10.44 -17.79 -7.28
N GLY A 97 -10.86 -16.54 -7.24
CA GLY A 97 -11.47 -15.96 -6.05
C GLY A 97 -12.90 -16.49 -5.87
N PRO A 98 -13.48 -16.35 -4.68
CA PRO A 98 -14.87 -16.73 -4.42
C PRO A 98 -15.86 -15.90 -5.23
N ILE A 99 -15.49 -14.69 -5.64
CA ILE A 99 -16.33 -13.81 -6.43
C ILE A 99 -15.87 -13.76 -7.86
N LYS A 100 -16.83 -13.91 -8.77
CA LYS A 100 -16.63 -13.57 -10.17
C LYS A 100 -16.75 -12.07 -10.33
N LYS A 101 -15.71 -11.42 -10.86
CA LYS A 101 -15.86 -10.08 -11.38
C LYS A 101 -16.84 -10.15 -12.56
N ASN A 102 -18.08 -9.76 -12.35
CA ASN A 102 -18.91 -9.31 -13.44
C ASN A 102 -18.26 -8.02 -13.98
N GLU A 103 -17.61 -8.12 -15.12
CA GLU A 103 -16.84 -7.03 -15.75
C GLU A 103 -17.69 -5.82 -16.18
N LYS A 104 -18.99 -5.84 -15.94
CA LYS A 104 -19.84 -4.67 -16.15
C LYS A 104 -19.71 -3.73 -14.96
N LYS A 105 -18.73 -2.84 -15.04
CA LYS A 105 -18.71 -1.57 -14.30
C LYS A 105 -19.99 -0.80 -14.64
N THR A 106 -21.07 -1.07 -13.92
CA THR A 106 -22.20 -0.15 -13.92
C THR A 106 -21.83 0.96 -12.95
N SER A 107 -21.76 2.16 -13.45
CA SER A 107 -21.51 3.41 -12.74
C SER A 107 -22.60 3.82 -11.75
N SER A 108 -23.50 2.94 -11.37
CA SER A 108 -24.54 3.22 -10.39
C SER A 108 -24.14 2.65 -9.03
N ILE A 109 -24.09 3.55 -8.06
CA ILE A 109 -23.70 3.38 -6.66
C ILE A 109 -24.69 2.49 -5.85
N THR A 110 -25.62 1.81 -6.49
CA THR A 110 -26.57 0.95 -5.80
C THR A 110 -26.02 -0.46 -5.73
N TYR A 111 -25.68 -0.89 -4.53
CA TYR A 111 -25.35 -2.28 -4.20
C TYR A 111 -26.50 -3.21 -4.67
N ARG A 112 -26.16 -4.20 -5.47
CA ARG A 112 -27.01 -5.33 -5.79
C ARG A 112 -26.25 -6.59 -5.44
N SER A 113 -26.89 -7.51 -4.71
CA SER A 113 -26.33 -8.83 -4.44
C SER A 113 -25.88 -9.48 -5.76
N ASP A 114 -24.63 -9.94 -5.81
CA ASP A 114 -24.03 -10.63 -6.96
C ASP A 114 -23.93 -12.15 -6.73
N GLY A 115 -24.45 -12.63 -5.58
CA GLY A 115 -24.34 -14.03 -5.15
C GLY A 115 -23.00 -14.40 -4.50
N GLY A 116 -22.04 -13.48 -4.49
CA GLY A 116 -20.73 -13.71 -3.86
C GLY A 116 -20.81 -13.82 -2.34
N GLU A 117 -21.82 -13.21 -1.73
CA GLU A 117 -22.06 -13.29 -0.28
C GLU A 117 -22.25 -14.74 0.18
N ALA A 118 -23.02 -15.53 -0.56
CA ALA A 118 -23.23 -16.94 -0.24
C ALA A 118 -21.92 -17.73 -0.34
N ILE A 119 -21.13 -17.49 -1.38
CA ILE A 119 -19.85 -18.16 -1.62
C ILE A 119 -18.85 -17.82 -0.52
N HIS A 120 -18.77 -16.53 -0.11
CA HIS A 120 -17.93 -16.13 1.03
C HIS A 120 -18.38 -16.81 2.33
N ARG A 121 -19.70 -16.91 2.59
CA ARG A 121 -20.25 -17.61 3.77
C ARG A 121 -19.87 -19.08 3.79
N ASP A 122 -20.02 -19.77 2.65
CA ASP A 122 -19.67 -21.19 2.53
C ASP A 122 -18.18 -21.42 2.82
N LEU A 123 -17.30 -20.60 2.24
CA LEU A 123 -15.87 -20.67 2.48
C LEU A 123 -15.51 -20.36 3.93
N MET A 124 -16.07 -19.30 4.50
CA MET A 124 -15.81 -18.92 5.90
C MET A 124 -16.30 -19.98 6.89
N ASN A 125 -17.48 -20.58 6.66
CA ASN A 125 -17.99 -21.68 7.49
C ASN A 125 -17.09 -22.90 7.38
N LEU A 126 -16.67 -23.28 6.17
CA LEU A 126 -15.74 -24.40 5.98
C LEU A 126 -14.43 -24.17 6.76
N LEU A 127 -13.83 -23.00 6.63
CA LEU A 127 -12.58 -22.66 7.31
C LEU A 127 -12.74 -22.61 8.83
N ARG A 128 -13.84 -22.01 9.31
CA ARG A 128 -14.17 -21.99 10.73
C ARG A 128 -14.29 -23.41 11.29
N ASP A 129 -15.07 -24.25 10.64
CA ASP A 129 -15.38 -25.59 11.16
C ASP A 129 -14.14 -26.50 11.13
N GLU A 130 -13.40 -26.50 10.02
CA GLU A 130 -12.25 -27.39 9.87
C GLU A 130 -11.02 -26.89 10.65
N VAL A 131 -10.77 -25.60 10.68
CA VAL A 131 -9.53 -25.06 11.25
C VAL A 131 -9.75 -24.51 12.67
N CYS A 132 -10.75 -23.66 12.86
CA CYS A 132 -10.95 -23.05 14.17
C CYS A 132 -11.57 -24.01 15.17
N VAL A 133 -12.62 -24.73 14.79
CA VAL A 133 -13.35 -25.64 15.70
C VAL A 133 -12.60 -26.95 15.88
N LYS A 134 -12.29 -27.68 14.80
CA LYS A 134 -11.72 -29.03 14.90
C LYS A 134 -10.25 -29.02 15.31
N LEU A 135 -9.44 -28.07 14.80
CA LEU A 135 -8.00 -28.04 15.02
C LEU A 135 -7.57 -27.01 16.07
N ASN A 136 -8.49 -26.17 16.54
CA ASN A 136 -8.19 -25.05 17.45
C ASN A 136 -7.08 -24.12 16.94
N LYS A 137 -6.99 -23.93 15.62
CA LYS A 137 -6.04 -23.04 14.95
C LYS A 137 -6.74 -21.75 14.50
N LYS A 138 -5.98 -20.71 14.16
CA LYS A 138 -6.54 -19.41 13.80
C LYS A 138 -6.75 -19.27 12.30
N ILE A 139 -7.82 -18.59 11.92
CA ILE A 139 -8.09 -18.12 10.55
C ILE A 139 -8.17 -16.60 10.55
N PHE A 140 -7.43 -15.99 9.65
CA PHE A 140 -7.48 -14.58 9.31
C PHE A 140 -8.04 -14.45 7.89
N TYR A 141 -9.33 -14.14 7.77
CA TYR A 141 -10.03 -14.05 6.49
C TYR A 141 -9.97 -12.62 5.99
N ARG A 142 -9.25 -12.38 4.87
CA ARG A 142 -9.11 -11.04 4.29
C ARG A 142 -10.32 -10.67 3.46
N THR A 143 -10.80 -9.43 3.62
CA THR A 143 -11.92 -8.91 2.84
C THR A 143 -11.50 -8.37 1.47
N TRP A 144 -10.20 -8.20 1.21
CA TRP A 144 -9.68 -7.66 -0.05
C TRP A 144 -9.93 -8.60 -1.23
N ASP A 145 -11.02 -8.37 -1.93
CA ASP A 145 -11.54 -9.17 -3.03
C ASP A 145 -11.68 -8.39 -4.34
N PHE A 146 -11.26 -7.11 -4.36
CA PHE A 146 -11.52 -6.12 -5.41
C PHE A 146 -13.02 -5.86 -5.66
N GLY A 147 -13.89 -6.31 -4.77
CA GLY A 147 -15.34 -6.22 -4.87
C GLY A 147 -15.99 -5.48 -3.71
N TYR A 148 -17.25 -5.81 -3.47
CA TYR A 148 -18.07 -5.14 -2.47
C TYR A 148 -17.75 -5.57 -1.03
N PHE A 149 -17.24 -6.79 -0.83
CA PHE A 149 -16.98 -7.30 0.52
C PHE A 149 -16.00 -6.42 1.29
N HIS A 150 -15.06 -5.81 0.58
CA HIS A 150 -14.07 -4.95 1.21
C HIS A 150 -14.60 -3.55 1.56
N THR A 151 -15.52 -2.99 0.77
CA THR A 151 -15.82 -1.55 0.85
C THR A 151 -17.28 -1.20 1.07
N VAL A 152 -18.19 -2.17 0.95
CA VAL A 152 -19.64 -1.93 1.09
C VAL A 152 -20.13 -2.52 2.40
N PRO A 153 -20.52 -1.70 3.41
CA PRO A 153 -20.96 -2.18 4.72
C PRO A 153 -22.09 -3.19 4.66
N GLU A 154 -23.09 -2.95 3.82
CA GLU A 154 -24.22 -3.85 3.65
C GLU A 154 -23.81 -5.25 3.17
N TYR A 155 -22.92 -5.30 2.15
CA TYR A 155 -22.38 -6.57 1.66
C TYR A 155 -21.56 -7.28 2.74
N TYR A 156 -20.68 -6.52 3.43
CA TYR A 156 -19.88 -7.03 4.53
C TYR A 156 -20.75 -7.68 5.61
N LEU A 157 -21.83 -7.02 6.02
CA LEU A 157 -22.76 -7.55 7.02
C LEU A 157 -23.54 -8.75 6.47
N ASN A 158 -23.98 -8.71 5.20
CA ASN A 158 -24.65 -9.84 4.55
C ASN A 158 -23.77 -11.10 4.45
N VAL A 159 -22.46 -10.95 4.47
CA VAL A 159 -21.54 -12.08 4.61
C VAL A 159 -21.38 -12.48 6.06
N THR A 160 -20.97 -11.54 6.91
CA THR A 160 -20.42 -11.86 8.23
C THR A 160 -21.49 -12.17 9.28
N GLU A 161 -22.69 -11.57 9.19
CA GLU A 161 -23.77 -11.81 10.15
C GLU A 161 -24.34 -13.23 10.06
N TYR A 162 -24.19 -13.90 8.93
CA TYR A 162 -24.66 -15.28 8.73
C TYR A 162 -23.59 -16.35 9.00
N VAL A 163 -22.39 -15.94 9.41
CA VAL A 163 -21.34 -16.87 9.85
C VAL A 163 -21.26 -16.81 11.37
N PRO A 164 -21.37 -17.93 12.09
CA PRO A 164 -21.19 -17.94 13.55
C PRO A 164 -19.79 -17.47 13.94
N THR A 165 -19.72 -16.65 14.98
CA THR A 165 -18.43 -16.18 15.52
C THR A 165 -17.63 -17.32 16.14
N HIS A 166 -16.31 -17.19 16.13
CA HIS A 166 -15.40 -18.07 16.84
C HIS A 166 -14.19 -17.26 17.32
N PRO A 167 -13.65 -17.54 18.53
CA PRO A 167 -12.50 -16.78 19.07
C PRO A 167 -11.24 -16.84 18.18
N ASN A 168 -11.12 -17.87 17.35
CA ASN A 168 -10.02 -18.08 16.42
C ASN A 168 -10.33 -17.62 14.97
N LEU A 169 -11.52 -17.08 14.69
CA LEU A 169 -11.87 -16.53 13.38
C LEU A 169 -11.83 -15.00 13.41
N PHE A 170 -10.93 -14.44 12.63
CA PHE A 170 -10.73 -13.00 12.49
C PHE A 170 -11.00 -12.54 11.05
N ILE A 171 -11.61 -11.37 10.92
CA ILE A 171 -11.76 -10.71 9.62
C ILE A 171 -10.68 -9.65 9.48
N CYS A 172 -9.88 -9.72 8.40
CA CYS A 172 -8.83 -8.75 8.12
C CYS A 172 -9.30 -7.72 7.11
N VAL A 173 -9.26 -6.45 7.49
CA VAL A 173 -9.75 -5.34 6.68
C VAL A 173 -8.63 -4.31 6.52
N LYS A 174 -8.32 -3.92 5.27
CA LYS A 174 -7.39 -2.79 5.04
C LYS A 174 -7.98 -1.51 5.64
N HIS A 175 -7.14 -0.67 6.22
CA HIS A 175 -7.60 0.60 6.79
C HIS A 175 -8.15 1.58 5.74
N VAL A 176 -7.82 1.38 4.47
CA VAL A 176 -8.30 2.17 3.34
C VAL A 176 -9.18 1.36 2.38
N ARG A 177 -10.03 2.05 1.61
CA ARG A 177 -10.99 1.43 0.66
C ARG A 177 -10.33 0.74 -0.54
N GLY A 178 -9.07 1.02 -0.83
CA GLY A 178 -8.36 0.48 -1.99
C GLY A 178 -7.02 -0.13 -1.61
N ASP A 179 -6.08 -0.08 -2.53
CA ASP A 179 -4.68 -0.31 -2.21
C ASP A 179 -4.13 0.83 -1.35
N TYR A 180 -3.00 0.59 -0.69
CA TYR A 180 -2.41 1.52 0.26
C TYR A 180 -1.96 2.82 -0.41
N HIS A 181 -2.93 3.65 -0.68
CA HIS A 181 -2.79 4.95 -1.30
C HIS A 181 -3.26 6.01 -0.33
N ARG A 182 -2.46 7.01 -0.04
CA ARG A 182 -2.76 7.98 1.01
C ARG A 182 -4.11 8.68 0.81
N MET A 183 -4.46 9.01 -0.44
CA MET A 183 -5.72 9.70 -0.76
C MET A 183 -6.96 8.80 -0.76
N HIS A 184 -6.80 7.50 -0.51
CA HIS A 184 -7.95 6.62 -0.32
C HIS A 184 -8.55 6.84 1.06
N LYS A 185 -9.87 6.98 1.08
CA LYS A 185 -10.65 7.13 2.31
C LYS A 185 -10.48 5.91 3.22
N PHE A 186 -10.68 6.14 4.51
CA PHE A 186 -10.72 5.09 5.51
C PHE A 186 -11.85 4.10 5.19
N ASN A 187 -11.68 2.84 5.54
CA ASN A 187 -12.60 1.79 5.12
C ASN A 187 -13.88 1.78 5.97
N PRO A 188 -15.07 1.93 5.37
CA PRO A 188 -16.33 1.99 6.10
C PRO A 188 -16.79 0.66 6.68
N THR A 189 -16.11 -0.45 6.36
CA THR A 189 -16.41 -1.77 6.96
C THR A 189 -15.66 -2.02 8.27
N LEU A 190 -14.83 -1.06 8.70
CA LEU A 190 -14.14 -1.13 9.97
C LEU A 190 -15.08 -0.78 11.14
N GLY A 191 -14.97 -1.55 12.20
CA GLY A 191 -15.73 -1.34 13.43
C GLY A 191 -17.19 -1.80 13.40
N ILE A 192 -17.65 -2.47 12.32
CA ILE A 192 -19.04 -2.96 12.19
C ILE A 192 -19.12 -4.48 12.22
N GLY A 193 -20.30 -5.01 12.56
CA GLY A 193 -20.57 -6.44 12.67
C GLY A 193 -20.13 -7.02 14.02
N LYS A 194 -20.06 -8.35 14.08
CA LYS A 194 -19.84 -9.11 15.33
C LYS A 194 -18.52 -9.87 15.41
N HIS A 195 -17.83 -10.01 14.28
CA HIS A 195 -16.57 -10.73 14.24
C HIS A 195 -15.40 -9.84 14.66
N LYS A 196 -14.41 -10.44 15.33
CA LYS A 196 -13.16 -9.78 15.63
C LYS A 196 -12.48 -9.32 14.34
N GLN A 197 -12.07 -8.06 14.30
CA GLN A 197 -11.39 -7.46 13.17
C GLN A 197 -9.91 -7.21 13.47
N VAL A 198 -9.04 -7.58 12.52
CA VAL A 198 -7.63 -7.18 12.45
C VAL A 198 -7.50 -6.17 11.31
N VAL A 199 -6.95 -5.01 11.61
CA VAL A 199 -6.81 -3.95 10.61
C VAL A 199 -5.49 -4.08 9.88
N GLU A 200 -5.53 -4.22 8.57
CA GLU A 200 -4.33 -4.23 7.73
C GLU A 200 -3.89 -2.77 7.50
N VAL A 201 -2.71 -2.41 7.99
CA VAL A 201 -2.19 -1.05 7.91
C VAL A 201 -0.99 -0.95 7.00
N GLN A 202 -0.89 0.16 6.30
CA GLN A 202 0.27 0.51 5.48
C GLN A 202 1.47 0.91 6.34
N CYS A 203 2.67 0.65 5.82
CA CYS A 203 3.94 1.02 6.46
C CYS A 203 4.95 1.50 5.42
N GLN A 204 4.53 2.37 4.50
CA GLN A 204 5.32 2.86 3.39
C GLN A 204 5.72 1.75 2.40
N ARG A 205 4.71 1.09 1.83
CA ARG A 205 4.89 0.01 0.83
C ARG A 205 4.96 0.52 -0.62
N GLU A 206 4.57 -0.34 -1.57
CA GLU A 206 4.77 -0.13 -3.01
C GLU A 206 4.15 1.15 -3.57
N TYR A 207 3.08 1.65 -3.00
CA TYR A 207 2.36 2.81 -3.52
C TYR A 207 2.75 4.14 -2.84
N GLU A 208 3.82 4.13 -2.03
CA GLU A 208 4.17 5.26 -1.19
C GLU A 208 5.69 5.48 -1.11
N GLY A 209 6.39 5.19 -2.20
CA GLY A 209 7.84 5.37 -2.28
C GLY A 209 8.68 4.24 -1.71
N LYS A 210 8.05 3.15 -1.24
CA LYS A 210 8.72 1.91 -0.76
C LYS A 210 9.89 2.12 0.20
N GLY A 211 9.84 3.15 1.04
CA GLY A 211 10.92 3.47 1.97
C GLY A 211 12.16 4.10 1.35
N ALA A 212 12.12 4.51 0.09
CA ALA A 212 13.26 5.12 -0.58
C ALA A 212 13.61 6.51 -0.04
N TYR A 213 12.63 7.19 0.53
CA TYR A 213 12.74 8.49 1.17
C TYR A 213 11.83 8.54 2.40
N PRO A 214 12.02 9.48 3.34
CA PRO A 214 11.13 9.62 4.48
C PRO A 214 9.67 9.79 4.04
N ASN A 215 8.77 8.96 4.54
CA ASN A 215 7.33 9.07 4.40
C ASN A 215 6.68 8.49 5.66
N TYR A 216 6.42 9.36 6.62
CA TYR A 216 5.89 8.95 7.91
C TYR A 216 4.37 8.96 7.92
N ILE A 217 3.79 7.80 7.69
CA ILE A 217 2.34 7.61 7.58
C ILE A 217 1.69 7.16 8.88
N ALA A 218 2.47 6.69 9.86
CA ALA A 218 1.92 6.13 11.10
C ALA A 218 1.08 7.15 11.87
N ASP A 219 1.49 8.42 11.94
CA ASP A 219 0.70 9.47 12.58
C ASP A 219 -0.67 9.62 11.91
N GLY A 220 -0.71 9.72 10.59
CA GLY A 220 -1.97 9.84 9.84
C GLY A 220 -2.87 8.62 9.97
N VAL A 221 -2.30 7.40 10.03
CA VAL A 221 -3.07 6.18 10.25
C VAL A 221 -3.68 6.14 11.66
N LEU A 222 -2.93 6.60 12.66
CA LEU A 222 -3.37 6.61 14.07
C LEU A 222 -4.32 7.75 14.39
N ASN A 223 -4.01 8.98 13.94
CA ASN A 223 -4.64 10.23 14.35
C ASN A 223 -5.51 10.87 13.25
N GLY A 224 -5.44 10.35 12.04
CA GLY A 224 -6.13 10.86 10.85
C GLY A 224 -5.26 11.78 9.99
N PHE A 225 -5.29 11.56 8.68
CA PHE A 225 -4.66 12.47 7.72
C PHE A 225 -5.46 13.75 7.57
N GLU A 226 -4.78 14.87 7.32
CA GLU A 226 -5.42 16.19 7.15
C GLU A 226 -6.49 16.17 6.07
N GLU A 227 -6.22 15.54 4.95
CA GLU A 227 -7.13 15.43 3.81
C GLU A 227 -8.39 14.60 4.05
N LEU A 228 -8.41 13.79 5.11
CA LEU A 228 -9.52 12.88 5.44
C LEU A 228 -10.35 13.33 6.66
N ARG A 229 -9.93 14.38 7.36
CA ARG A 229 -10.59 14.83 8.61
C ARG A 229 -12.06 15.24 8.45
N ASN A 230 -12.47 15.62 7.24
CA ASN A 230 -13.86 15.99 6.94
C ASN A 230 -14.70 14.82 6.42
N ASP A 231 -14.13 13.61 6.38
CA ASP A 231 -14.84 12.44 5.94
C ASP A 231 -15.74 11.85 7.06
N VAL A 232 -16.65 10.98 6.65
CA VAL A 232 -17.50 10.23 7.58
C VAL A 232 -16.62 9.31 8.43
N GLU A 233 -16.81 9.36 9.74
CA GLU A 233 -16.09 8.50 10.69
C GLU A 233 -16.42 7.01 10.53
N PRO A 234 -15.47 6.11 10.86
CA PRO A 234 -14.12 6.37 11.34
C PRO A 234 -13.15 6.77 10.21
N TYR A 235 -12.15 7.60 10.53
CA TYR A 235 -11.09 8.01 9.61
C TYR A 235 -9.68 7.75 10.15
N CYS A 236 -9.54 7.11 11.32
CA CYS A 236 -8.27 6.74 11.94
C CYS A 236 -8.42 5.59 12.94
N LEU A 237 -7.30 4.96 13.31
CA LEU A 237 -7.31 3.82 14.23
C LEU A 237 -7.67 4.20 15.68
N ASN A 238 -7.34 5.41 16.14
CA ASN A 238 -7.70 5.85 17.48
C ASN A 238 -9.22 5.86 17.72
N GLN A 239 -10.03 5.98 16.69
CA GLN A 239 -11.48 5.87 16.79
C GLN A 239 -11.96 4.43 16.95
N LEU A 240 -11.14 3.45 16.59
CA LEU A 240 -11.45 2.03 16.70
C LEU A 240 -10.96 1.38 18.00
N LYS A 241 -10.02 2.01 18.73
CA LYS A 241 -9.35 1.37 19.88
C LYS A 241 -10.27 0.91 21.00
N THR A 242 -11.44 1.54 21.15
CA THR A 242 -12.45 1.16 22.14
C THR A 242 -13.55 0.23 21.59
N ASN A 243 -13.53 -0.06 20.30
CA ASN A 243 -14.51 -0.94 19.68
C ASN A 243 -14.26 -2.41 20.11
N PRO A 244 -15.25 -3.12 20.67
CA PRO A 244 -15.06 -4.46 21.24
C PRO A 244 -14.65 -5.53 20.20
N ILE A 245 -14.87 -5.27 18.91
CA ILE A 245 -14.45 -6.20 17.86
C ILE A 245 -13.03 -5.90 17.36
N PHE A 246 -12.42 -4.77 17.70
CA PHE A 246 -11.02 -4.48 17.33
C PHE A 246 -10.09 -5.47 18.03
N ALA A 247 -9.33 -6.24 17.26
CA ALA A 247 -8.48 -7.31 17.74
C ALA A 247 -6.97 -7.07 17.49
N GLY A 248 -6.63 -5.91 16.94
CA GLY A 248 -5.24 -5.54 16.66
C GLY A 248 -5.03 -5.16 15.20
N ILE A 249 -3.77 -5.09 14.82
CA ILE A 249 -3.35 -4.69 13.47
C ILE A 249 -2.46 -5.74 12.82
N TRP A 250 -2.40 -5.67 11.51
CA TRP A 250 -1.43 -6.37 10.70
C TRP A 250 -0.67 -5.36 9.85
N THR A 251 0.64 -5.25 10.05
CA THR A 251 1.49 -4.30 9.34
C THR A 251 2.00 -4.88 8.02
N TRP A 252 1.89 -4.11 6.96
CA TRP A 252 2.58 -4.37 5.72
C TRP A 252 3.98 -3.74 5.81
N SER A 253 4.85 -4.42 6.57
CA SER A 253 6.09 -3.87 7.10
C SER A 253 7.24 -3.81 6.11
N ARG A 254 7.13 -4.45 4.94
CA ARG A 254 8.25 -4.51 4.02
C ARG A 254 8.08 -3.55 2.86
N GLY A 255 9.06 -2.63 2.67
CA GLY A 255 9.01 -1.58 1.65
C GLY A 255 9.23 -2.05 0.22
N GLY A 256 9.80 -3.24 0.00
CA GLY A 256 10.21 -3.69 -1.34
C GLY A 256 9.10 -3.87 -2.36
N GLY A 257 7.89 -4.30 -1.93
CA GLY A 257 6.79 -4.61 -2.83
C GLY A 257 7.12 -5.69 -3.86
N TRP A 258 6.31 -5.82 -4.87
CA TRP A 258 6.38 -6.89 -5.87
C TRP A 258 7.23 -6.58 -7.10
N VAL A 259 7.70 -5.34 -7.26
CA VAL A 259 8.68 -4.99 -8.29
C VAL A 259 10.00 -4.62 -7.62
N GLY A 260 10.94 -5.57 -7.64
CA GLY A 260 12.30 -5.32 -7.16
C GLY A 260 12.97 -4.16 -7.92
N PRO A 261 14.13 -3.72 -7.50
CA PRO A 261 14.92 -4.26 -6.42
C PRO A 261 14.35 -3.90 -5.06
N TYR A 262 14.61 -4.77 -4.10
CA TYR A 262 14.32 -4.46 -2.70
C TYR A 262 15.28 -3.38 -2.20
N ILE A 263 14.77 -2.52 -1.32
CA ILE A 263 15.62 -1.59 -0.58
C ILE A 263 16.50 -2.36 0.40
N THR A 264 17.73 -1.89 0.57
CA THR A 264 18.70 -2.51 1.49
C THR A 264 18.59 -1.96 2.90
N ASN A 265 18.12 -0.73 3.05
CA ASN A 265 17.87 -0.09 4.33
C ASN A 265 16.37 0.25 4.43
N GLU A 266 15.70 -0.29 5.42
CA GLU A 266 14.27 -0.18 5.62
C GLU A 266 13.90 0.79 6.78
N LEU A 267 14.78 1.70 7.17
CA LEU A 267 14.60 2.59 8.32
C LEU A 267 13.22 3.26 8.39
N TRP A 268 12.74 3.79 7.26
CA TRP A 268 11.44 4.48 7.21
C TRP A 268 10.26 3.53 7.30
N CYS A 269 10.37 2.34 6.69
CA CYS A 269 9.35 1.29 6.83
C CYS A 269 9.37 0.70 8.24
N GLU A 270 10.56 0.54 8.82
CA GLU A 270 10.75 0.06 10.19
C GLU A 270 10.16 1.04 11.21
N LEU A 271 10.38 2.36 11.04
CA LEU A 271 9.76 3.38 11.88
C LEU A 271 8.23 3.28 11.85
N ASN A 272 7.63 3.28 10.67
CA ASN A 272 6.17 3.16 10.54
C ASN A 272 5.64 1.87 11.20
N THR A 273 6.32 0.74 10.94
CA THR A 273 5.95 -0.56 11.52
C THR A 273 6.07 -0.56 13.03
N TYR A 274 7.17 -0.03 13.55
CA TYR A 274 7.43 0.03 14.99
C TYR A 274 6.35 0.85 15.70
N VAL A 275 6.07 2.05 15.22
CA VAL A 275 5.07 2.94 15.83
C VAL A 275 3.71 2.27 15.86
N LEU A 276 3.25 1.73 14.74
CA LEU A 276 1.95 1.08 14.64
C LEU A 276 1.88 -0.18 15.51
N ALA A 277 2.95 -0.99 15.55
CA ALA A 277 2.99 -2.21 16.34
C ALA A 277 3.02 -1.94 17.85
N GLN A 278 3.78 -0.95 18.32
CA GLN A 278 3.82 -0.58 19.74
C GLN A 278 2.49 0.04 20.18
N TRP A 279 1.89 0.90 19.36
CA TRP A 279 0.55 1.42 19.64
C TRP A 279 -0.48 0.29 19.76
N ALA A 280 -0.43 -0.73 18.89
CA ALA A 280 -1.37 -1.85 18.96
C ALA A 280 -1.19 -2.74 20.21
N LYS A 281 0.01 -2.75 20.81
CA LYS A 281 0.27 -3.43 22.10
C LYS A 281 -0.27 -2.62 23.27
N ASP A 282 -0.13 -1.30 23.23
CA ASP A 282 -0.63 -0.37 24.23
C ASP A 282 -1.21 0.89 23.56
N THR A 283 -2.54 0.89 23.41
CA THR A 283 -3.27 1.99 22.76
C THR A 283 -3.36 3.28 23.59
N HIS A 284 -2.77 3.30 24.80
CA HIS A 284 -2.63 4.50 25.63
C HIS A 284 -1.39 5.32 25.26
N LEU A 285 -0.40 4.70 24.64
CA LEU A 285 0.80 5.39 24.16
C LEU A 285 0.45 6.34 22.99
N THR A 286 1.06 7.51 23.01
CA THR A 286 0.97 8.45 21.89
C THR A 286 1.97 8.10 20.79
N GLU A 287 1.64 8.44 19.56
CA GLU A 287 2.53 8.30 18.41
C GLU A 287 3.91 8.93 18.69
N GLY A 288 3.94 10.16 19.21
CA GLY A 288 5.17 10.90 19.48
C GLY A 288 6.07 10.26 20.54
N GLU A 289 5.50 9.63 21.58
CA GLU A 289 6.27 8.88 22.59
C GLU A 289 6.96 7.67 21.96
N ILE A 290 6.22 6.92 21.13
CA ILE A 290 6.72 5.73 20.44
C ILE A 290 7.78 6.11 19.39
N CYS A 291 7.57 7.19 18.63
CA CYS A 291 8.57 7.69 17.69
C CYS A 291 9.89 8.04 18.37
N LYS A 292 9.83 8.75 19.52
CA LYS A 292 11.02 9.07 20.31
C LYS A 292 11.70 7.83 20.88
N GLU A 293 10.92 6.82 21.28
CA GLU A 293 11.47 5.53 21.72
C GLU A 293 12.21 4.83 20.57
N PHE A 294 11.63 4.79 19.38
CA PHE A 294 12.30 4.25 18.20
C PHE A 294 13.62 4.96 17.92
N ALA A 295 13.63 6.29 17.95
CA ALA A 295 14.84 7.08 17.73
C ALA A 295 15.94 6.76 18.78
N ARG A 296 15.55 6.63 20.06
CA ARG A 296 16.49 6.21 21.13
C ARG A 296 17.05 4.81 20.89
N ASN A 297 16.22 3.86 20.45
CA ASN A 297 16.65 2.50 20.11
C ASN A 297 17.64 2.49 18.91
N LYS A 298 17.64 3.55 18.10
CA LYS A 298 18.63 3.78 17.04
C LYS A 298 19.85 4.61 17.51
N GLY A 299 19.99 4.85 18.80
CA GLY A 299 21.12 5.57 19.39
C GLY A 299 20.99 7.10 19.39
N MET A 300 19.82 7.64 19.04
CA MET A 300 19.56 9.09 19.10
C MET A 300 19.01 9.46 20.49
N ASP A 301 19.59 10.45 21.12
CA ASP A 301 19.15 10.92 22.43
C ASP A 301 18.48 12.30 22.38
N GLY A 302 17.79 12.67 23.45
CA GLY A 302 17.30 14.01 23.73
C GLY A 302 16.84 14.78 22.49
N ILE A 303 17.59 15.82 22.16
CA ILE A 303 17.29 16.72 21.04
C ILE A 303 17.36 16.03 19.67
N ASN A 304 18.21 15.01 19.50
CA ASN A 304 18.34 14.30 18.24
C ASN A 304 17.11 13.38 17.98
N ALA A 305 16.57 12.75 19.03
CA ALA A 305 15.32 11.99 18.91
C ALA A 305 14.15 12.91 18.52
N GLU A 306 14.07 14.11 19.11
CA GLU A 306 13.05 15.10 18.75
C GLU A 306 13.18 15.58 17.31
N LYS A 307 14.40 15.90 16.87
CA LYS A 307 14.69 16.29 15.48
C LYS A 307 14.33 15.18 14.50
N PHE A 308 14.66 13.91 14.80
CA PHE A 308 14.31 12.76 13.95
C PHE A 308 12.80 12.63 13.79
N CYS A 309 12.03 12.69 14.90
CA CYS A 309 10.57 12.63 14.85
C CYS A 309 9.97 13.86 14.12
N GLN A 310 10.54 15.04 14.29
CA GLN A 310 10.14 16.23 13.54
C GLN A 310 10.37 16.06 12.03
N LEU A 311 11.52 15.50 11.61
CA LEU A 311 11.79 15.17 10.21
C LEU A 311 10.75 14.19 9.69
N ALA A 312 10.45 13.14 10.45
CA ALA A 312 9.45 12.15 10.09
C ALA A 312 8.07 12.80 9.87
N LEU A 313 7.56 13.57 10.80
CA LEU A 313 6.26 14.28 10.71
C LEU A 313 6.21 15.22 9.49
N LEU A 314 7.26 16.01 9.26
CA LEU A 314 7.35 16.89 8.10
C LEU A 314 7.27 16.14 6.77
N SER A 315 7.73 14.89 6.72
CA SER A 315 7.73 14.11 5.47
C SER A 315 6.32 13.82 4.97
N ALA A 316 5.38 13.56 5.87
CA ALA A 316 3.99 13.33 5.52
C ALA A 316 3.36 14.55 4.81
N ASP A 317 3.65 15.74 5.33
CA ASP A 317 3.19 17.03 4.75
C ASP A 317 3.84 17.31 3.40
N ALA A 318 5.17 17.13 3.33
CA ALA A 318 5.91 17.34 2.08
C ALA A 318 5.36 16.47 0.93
N ILE A 319 5.01 15.21 1.24
CA ILE A 319 4.56 14.24 0.25
C ILE A 319 3.15 14.55 -0.25
N VAL A 320 2.20 14.84 0.63
CA VAL A 320 0.83 15.14 0.20
C VAL A 320 0.79 16.40 -0.66
N ARG A 321 1.50 17.45 -0.28
CA ARG A 321 1.57 18.70 -1.06
C ARG A 321 2.34 18.54 -2.36
N GLY A 322 3.36 17.71 -2.37
CA GLY A 322 4.20 17.50 -3.55
C GLY A 322 3.60 16.55 -4.57
N ARG A 323 3.00 15.45 -4.12
CA ARG A 323 2.53 14.36 -4.97
C ARG A 323 1.02 14.36 -5.19
N ALA A 324 0.26 14.59 -4.15
CA ALA A 324 -1.18 14.78 -4.15
C ALA A 324 -1.53 16.28 -4.01
N SER A 325 -2.66 16.62 -3.42
CA SER A 325 -3.04 17.99 -3.11
C SER A 325 -4.08 18.05 -1.99
N LEU A 326 -4.01 19.10 -1.17
CA LEU A 326 -5.06 19.46 -0.21
C LEU A 326 -6.08 20.47 -0.80
N ILE A 327 -5.83 20.94 -2.02
CA ILE A 327 -6.59 22.01 -2.67
C ILE A 327 -7.56 21.45 -3.70
N ASP A 328 -7.12 20.44 -4.43
CA ASP A 328 -7.91 19.81 -5.49
C ASP A 328 -7.71 18.29 -5.43
N ASN A 329 -8.62 17.52 -6.00
CA ASN A 329 -8.54 16.07 -5.99
C ASN A 329 -7.44 15.58 -6.95
N ILE A 330 -6.20 15.64 -6.47
CA ILE A 330 -5.03 15.07 -7.13
C ILE A 330 -4.66 13.79 -6.39
N ASN A 331 -5.07 12.67 -6.94
CA ASN A 331 -4.70 11.36 -6.44
C ASN A 331 -3.81 10.65 -7.46
N VAL A 332 -2.52 10.73 -7.25
CA VAL A 332 -1.54 10.11 -8.14
C VAL A 332 -1.09 8.78 -7.58
N TRP A 333 -1.44 7.72 -8.28
CA TRP A 333 -0.97 6.39 -7.95
C TRP A 333 0.50 6.24 -8.35
N TRP A 334 1.37 5.92 -7.39
CA TRP A 334 2.79 5.75 -7.63
C TRP A 334 3.36 4.56 -6.85
N THR A 335 4.37 3.94 -7.42
CA THR A 335 5.25 3.04 -6.70
C THR A 335 6.51 3.80 -6.25
N ARG A 336 7.51 3.12 -5.75
CA ARG A 336 8.68 3.74 -5.11
C ARG A 336 9.32 4.90 -5.87
N ASP A 337 9.56 4.76 -7.17
CA ASP A 337 10.34 5.72 -7.97
C ASP A 337 9.52 6.32 -9.12
N GLN A 338 8.25 5.97 -9.24
CA GLN A 338 7.42 6.51 -10.30
C GLN A 338 7.03 7.96 -10.00
N PHE A 339 7.01 8.79 -11.01
CA PHE A 339 6.55 10.16 -10.92
C PHE A 339 5.03 10.26 -10.99
N ILE A 340 4.49 9.74 -12.07
CA ILE A 340 3.06 9.67 -12.36
C ILE A 340 2.83 8.29 -12.92
N SER A 341 1.83 7.57 -12.43
CA SER A 341 1.45 6.33 -13.06
C SER A 341 0.75 6.63 -14.38
N GLY A 342 0.98 5.78 -15.37
CA GLY A 342 0.43 5.99 -16.70
C GLY A 342 -1.09 5.88 -16.81
N SER A 343 -1.78 5.54 -15.70
CA SER A 343 -3.24 5.41 -15.66
C SER A 343 -3.97 6.68 -15.25
N ASP A 344 -3.28 7.62 -14.57
CA ASP A 344 -3.91 8.81 -14.01
C ASP A 344 -3.32 10.05 -14.68
N GLU A 345 -3.93 10.46 -15.79
CA GLU A 345 -3.63 11.75 -16.38
C GLU A 345 -4.09 12.84 -15.41
N LEU A 346 -3.15 13.68 -14.97
CA LEU A 346 -3.50 14.87 -14.21
C LEU A 346 -4.35 15.78 -15.09
N ASP A 347 -5.51 16.15 -14.61
CA ASP A 347 -6.46 17.02 -15.33
C ASP A 347 -6.06 18.50 -15.23
N PHE A 348 -4.96 18.87 -15.88
CA PHE A 348 -4.49 20.27 -15.87
C PHE A 348 -5.52 21.24 -16.41
N VAL A 349 -6.28 20.86 -17.43
CA VAL A 349 -7.36 21.66 -17.98
C VAL A 349 -8.46 21.88 -16.94
N GLY A 350 -8.83 20.86 -16.21
CA GLY A 350 -9.79 20.96 -15.11
C GLY A 350 -9.31 21.87 -13.98
N PHE A 351 -8.02 21.78 -13.58
CA PHE A 351 -7.44 22.68 -12.58
C PHE A 351 -7.50 24.14 -13.01
N ILE A 352 -7.21 24.42 -14.28
CA ILE A 352 -7.29 25.76 -14.85
C ILE A 352 -8.75 26.26 -14.82
N ARG A 353 -9.70 25.46 -15.30
CA ARG A 353 -11.12 25.81 -15.32
C ARG A 353 -11.72 26.06 -13.94
N ARG A 354 -11.22 25.36 -12.91
CA ARG A 354 -11.63 25.56 -11.51
C ARG A 354 -10.95 26.76 -10.85
N GLY A 355 -10.01 27.43 -11.53
CA GLY A 355 -9.29 28.59 -11.00
C GLY A 355 -8.26 28.26 -9.90
N ASN A 356 -7.80 27.01 -9.82
CA ASN A 356 -6.92 26.55 -8.74
C ASN A 356 -5.42 26.66 -9.05
N VAL A 357 -5.03 27.18 -10.22
CA VAL A 357 -3.63 27.16 -10.73
C VAL A 357 -2.64 27.73 -9.72
N GLU A 358 -2.83 28.98 -9.30
CA GLU A 358 -1.85 29.65 -8.41
C GLU A 358 -1.76 28.97 -7.02
N ARG A 359 -2.88 28.50 -6.52
CA ARG A 359 -2.92 27.75 -5.25
C ARG A 359 -2.18 26.43 -5.34
N LEU A 360 -2.40 25.65 -6.41
CA LEU A 360 -1.72 24.39 -6.65
C LEU A 360 -0.21 24.59 -6.85
N LEU A 361 0.18 25.60 -7.61
CA LEU A 361 1.61 25.93 -7.79
C LEU A 361 2.26 26.38 -6.48
N ALA A 362 1.56 27.14 -5.64
CA ALA A 362 2.05 27.52 -4.32
C ALA A 362 2.21 26.30 -3.41
N GLU A 363 1.24 25.38 -3.41
CA GLU A 363 1.31 24.11 -2.65
C GLU A 363 2.52 23.25 -3.04
N LYS A 364 2.82 23.13 -4.34
CA LYS A 364 4.02 22.41 -4.80
C LYS A 364 5.32 23.07 -4.31
N LYS A 365 5.40 24.40 -4.32
CA LYS A 365 6.53 25.16 -3.76
C LYS A 365 6.66 24.99 -2.24
N GLU A 366 5.54 24.95 -1.52
CA GLU A 366 5.52 24.68 -0.08
C GLU A 366 6.13 23.29 0.22
N SER A 367 5.74 22.25 -0.55
CA SER A 367 6.37 20.93 -0.45
C SER A 367 7.89 21.02 -0.50
N ILE A 368 8.44 21.77 -1.45
CA ILE A 368 9.90 21.91 -1.60
C ILE A 368 10.54 22.65 -0.42
N ALA A 369 9.85 23.66 0.13
CA ALA A 369 10.31 24.34 1.34
C ALA A 369 10.37 23.39 2.54
N ILE A 370 9.38 22.51 2.67
CA ILE A 370 9.36 21.48 3.73
C ILE A 370 10.51 20.47 3.50
N TRP A 371 10.73 19.98 2.28
CA TRP A 371 11.86 19.10 1.97
C TRP A 371 13.21 19.72 2.29
N LYS A 372 13.38 21.04 2.03
CA LYS A 372 14.58 21.76 2.40
C LYS A 372 14.79 21.78 3.92
N ARG A 373 13.74 22.08 4.68
CA ARG A 373 13.79 22.03 6.14
C ARG A 373 14.13 20.64 6.65
N MET A 374 13.57 19.59 6.05
CA MET A 374 13.91 18.22 6.40
C MET A 374 15.39 17.90 6.16
N ARG A 375 15.97 18.38 5.06
CA ARG A 375 17.40 18.26 4.79
C ARG A 375 18.24 18.96 5.87
N ASP A 376 17.87 20.19 6.23
CA ASP A 376 18.58 20.95 7.29
C ASP A 376 18.56 20.16 8.61
N ILE A 377 17.43 19.56 8.96
CA ILE A 377 17.32 18.69 10.13
C ILE A 377 18.18 17.43 9.95
N ALA A 378 18.10 16.72 8.83
CA ALA A 378 18.86 15.50 8.59
C ALA A 378 20.38 15.69 8.70
N TYR A 379 20.88 16.84 8.23
CA TYR A 379 22.29 17.20 8.34
C TYR A 379 22.71 17.68 9.73
N SER A 380 21.74 18.13 10.56
CA SER A 380 21.99 18.52 11.95
C SER A 380 21.89 17.37 12.95
N LEU A 381 21.52 16.15 12.49
CA LEU A 381 21.44 14.98 13.35
C LEU A 381 22.82 14.42 13.65
N GLU A 382 23.00 14.02 14.92
CA GLU A 382 24.20 13.44 15.49
C GLU A 382 23.83 12.27 16.43
N GLY A 383 24.79 11.64 17.07
CA GLY A 383 24.57 10.74 18.22
C GLY A 383 24.07 9.34 17.88
N THR A 384 24.09 8.94 16.56
CA THR A 384 23.77 7.57 16.16
C THR A 384 24.84 7.01 15.22
N GLU A 385 24.69 5.75 14.81
CA GLU A 385 25.60 5.08 13.89
C GLU A 385 25.77 5.86 12.58
N LYS A 386 26.99 5.93 12.07
CA LYS A 386 27.32 6.66 10.84
C LYS A 386 26.49 6.20 9.65
N GLU A 387 26.23 4.91 9.54
CA GLU A 387 25.44 4.33 8.45
C GLU A 387 23.97 4.78 8.50
N ILE A 388 23.39 4.91 9.69
CA ILE A 388 22.03 5.43 9.87
C ILE A 388 21.98 6.90 9.46
N LEU A 389 22.91 7.74 9.95
CA LEU A 389 23.00 9.15 9.55
C LEU A 389 23.18 9.32 8.04
N LYS A 390 24.05 8.52 7.45
CA LYS A 390 24.31 8.52 6.03
C LYS A 390 23.05 8.19 5.23
N TYR A 391 22.29 7.17 5.66
CA TYR A 391 21.03 6.82 5.02
C TYR A 391 19.95 7.89 5.20
N ILE A 392 19.79 8.46 6.39
CA ILE A 392 18.83 9.54 6.64
C ILE A 392 19.12 10.71 5.68
N ARG A 393 20.38 11.14 5.59
CA ARG A 393 20.82 12.24 4.72
C ARG A 393 20.57 11.93 3.25
N SER A 394 21.05 10.77 2.77
CA SER A 394 20.94 10.40 1.36
C SER A 394 19.50 10.15 0.91
N SER A 395 18.66 9.54 1.75
CA SER A 395 17.23 9.33 1.45
C SER A 395 16.44 10.66 1.47
N THR A 396 16.81 11.59 2.34
CA THR A 396 16.21 12.93 2.38
C THR A 396 16.64 13.78 1.19
N ASP A 397 17.93 13.72 0.78
CA ASP A 397 18.42 14.35 -0.44
C ASP A 397 17.70 13.79 -1.68
N TYR A 398 17.49 12.49 -1.72
CA TYR A 398 16.73 11.85 -2.79
C TYR A 398 15.30 12.38 -2.87
N GLY A 399 14.58 12.40 -1.74
CA GLY A 399 13.23 12.95 -1.70
C GLY A 399 13.20 14.41 -2.15
N PHE A 400 14.10 15.24 -1.66
CA PHE A 400 14.19 16.64 -2.07
C PHE A 400 14.39 16.81 -3.59
N ILE A 401 15.34 16.09 -4.19
CA ILE A 401 15.60 16.19 -5.65
C ILE A 401 14.38 15.65 -6.43
N LEU A 402 13.84 14.50 -6.04
CA LEU A 402 12.70 13.88 -6.69
C LEU A 402 11.49 14.82 -6.72
N TYR A 403 11.12 15.39 -5.57
CA TYR A 403 9.99 16.29 -5.46
C TYR A 403 10.24 17.64 -6.12
N SER A 404 11.50 18.11 -6.18
CA SER A 404 11.86 19.30 -6.94
C SER A 404 11.71 19.08 -8.46
N ILE A 405 12.07 17.90 -8.98
CA ILE A 405 11.82 17.54 -10.37
C ILE A 405 10.29 17.52 -10.63
N PHE A 406 9.54 16.95 -9.71
CA PHE A 406 8.07 16.87 -9.81
C PHE A 406 7.44 18.27 -9.83
N GLU A 407 7.86 19.16 -8.94
CA GLU A 407 7.37 20.56 -8.88
C GLU A 407 7.64 21.31 -10.20
N GLN A 408 8.85 21.20 -10.76
CA GLN A 408 9.16 21.85 -12.05
C GLN A 408 8.36 21.21 -13.21
N GLY A 409 8.20 19.88 -13.21
CA GLY A 409 7.37 19.18 -14.19
C GLY A 409 5.92 19.60 -14.12
N PHE A 410 5.36 19.73 -12.92
CA PHE A 410 4.01 20.20 -12.69
C PHE A 410 3.81 21.64 -13.17
N LEU A 411 4.78 22.52 -12.90
CA LEU A 411 4.78 23.91 -13.39
C LEU A 411 4.79 23.97 -14.93
N ILE A 412 5.65 23.17 -15.58
CA ILE A 412 5.74 23.14 -17.05
C ILE A 412 4.42 22.66 -17.65
N MET A 413 3.86 21.57 -17.12
CA MET A 413 2.59 21.03 -17.64
C MET A 413 1.42 21.99 -17.41
N MET A 414 1.37 22.66 -16.25
CA MET A 414 0.33 23.65 -15.95
C MET A 414 0.40 24.85 -16.92
N LYS A 415 1.59 25.44 -17.07
CA LYS A 415 1.80 26.60 -17.98
C LYS A 415 1.67 26.21 -19.45
N GLY A 416 2.02 24.99 -19.79
CA GLY A 416 1.76 24.43 -21.12
C GLY A 416 0.27 24.30 -21.43
N ALA A 417 -0.49 23.74 -20.49
CA ALA A 417 -1.94 23.58 -20.62
C ALA A 417 -2.68 24.94 -20.67
N GLU A 418 -2.23 25.95 -19.92
CA GLU A 418 -2.73 27.33 -20.04
C GLU A 418 -2.51 27.87 -21.47
N GLY A 419 -1.32 27.65 -22.03
CA GLY A 419 -0.99 28.03 -23.41
C GLY A 419 -1.82 27.28 -24.44
N ASP A 420 -2.06 25.98 -24.27
CA ASP A 420 -2.92 25.18 -25.14
C ASP A 420 -4.37 25.70 -25.15
N LEU A 421 -4.87 26.18 -24.02
CA LEU A 421 -6.23 26.70 -23.88
C LEU A 421 -6.40 28.13 -24.42
N THR A 422 -5.37 28.98 -24.25
CA THR A 422 -5.46 30.41 -24.57
C THR A 422 -4.84 30.77 -25.93
N GLY A 423 -4.04 29.87 -26.50
CA GLY A 423 -3.20 30.13 -27.66
C GLY A 423 -1.96 30.97 -27.36
N VAL A 424 -1.75 31.39 -26.11
CA VAL A 424 -0.63 32.23 -25.67
C VAL A 424 0.21 31.52 -24.60
N TYR A 425 1.45 31.24 -24.91
CA TYR A 425 2.37 30.56 -23.99
C TYR A 425 3.26 31.55 -23.24
N ASP A 426 3.41 31.38 -21.94
CA ASP A 426 4.42 32.08 -21.13
C ASP A 426 5.81 31.45 -21.35
N ILE A 427 6.42 31.81 -22.49
CA ILE A 427 7.72 31.27 -22.92
C ILE A 427 8.82 31.56 -21.90
N ARG A 428 8.78 32.70 -21.21
CA ARG A 428 9.78 33.08 -20.22
C ARG A 428 9.74 32.09 -19.02
N THR A 429 8.56 31.85 -18.48
CA THR A 429 8.37 30.89 -17.36
C THR A 429 8.71 29.48 -17.80
N LEU A 430 8.25 29.03 -18.98
CA LEU A 430 8.56 27.71 -19.52
C LEU A 430 10.08 27.51 -19.67
N LYS A 431 10.79 28.45 -20.30
CA LYS A 431 12.27 28.35 -20.44
C LYS A 431 12.98 28.27 -19.09
N LYS A 432 12.55 29.06 -18.10
CA LYS A 432 13.13 29.01 -16.74
C LYS A 432 12.87 27.67 -16.07
N ALA A 433 11.64 27.17 -16.14
CA ALA A 433 11.25 25.90 -15.55
C ALA A 433 12.01 24.72 -16.18
N PHE A 434 12.15 24.69 -17.51
CA PHE A 434 12.96 23.66 -18.19
C PHE A 434 14.43 23.68 -17.79
N ARG A 435 15.06 24.85 -17.67
CA ARG A 435 16.43 24.94 -17.19
C ARG A 435 16.63 24.37 -15.80
N ASN A 436 15.67 24.65 -14.90
CA ASN A 436 15.68 24.10 -13.55
C ASN A 436 15.43 22.58 -13.58
N TYR A 437 14.46 22.13 -14.34
CA TYR A 437 14.12 20.70 -14.51
C TYR A 437 15.32 19.90 -15.03
N ASP A 438 15.99 20.38 -16.07
CA ASP A 438 17.17 19.72 -16.65
C ASP A 438 18.34 19.70 -15.68
N LYS A 439 18.53 20.78 -14.89
CA LYS A 439 19.56 20.83 -13.84
C LYS A 439 19.26 19.79 -12.75
N LEU A 440 18.02 19.70 -12.29
CA LEU A 440 17.62 18.75 -11.25
C LEU A 440 17.81 17.29 -11.69
N TRP A 441 17.59 16.97 -12.96
CA TRP A 441 17.92 15.66 -13.50
C TRP A 441 19.42 15.35 -13.45
N LYS A 442 20.28 16.35 -13.72
CA LYS A 442 21.74 16.20 -13.57
C LYS A 442 22.13 16.02 -12.11
N ASP A 443 21.51 16.78 -11.20
CA ASP A 443 21.72 16.64 -9.77
C ASP A 443 21.29 15.25 -9.28
N TYR A 444 20.18 14.70 -9.80
CA TYR A 444 19.72 13.34 -9.53
C TYR A 444 20.76 12.29 -9.98
N GLU A 445 21.25 12.37 -11.22
CA GLU A 445 22.28 11.45 -11.71
C GLU A 445 23.59 11.56 -10.91
N THR A 446 23.93 12.76 -10.45
CA THR A 446 25.08 12.98 -9.58
C THR A 446 24.92 12.29 -8.24
N LEU A 447 23.74 12.43 -7.61
CA LEU A 447 23.42 11.76 -6.34
C LEU A 447 23.44 10.24 -6.50
N LYS A 448 22.83 9.73 -7.56
CA LYS A 448 22.82 8.31 -7.93
C LYS A 448 24.21 7.71 -8.03
N ASN A 449 25.16 8.44 -8.58
CA ASN A 449 26.53 7.95 -8.79
C ASN A 449 27.43 8.06 -7.56
N LYS A 450 27.06 8.87 -6.56
CA LYS A 450 27.90 9.13 -5.38
C LYS A 450 27.57 8.25 -4.18
N ASN A 451 26.34 7.80 -4.05
CA ASN A 451 25.88 7.13 -2.84
C ASN A 451 25.36 5.72 -3.17
N SER A 452 25.60 4.75 -2.31
CA SER A 452 25.19 3.36 -2.47
C SER A 452 24.14 2.89 -1.43
N GLU A 453 23.80 3.75 -0.47
CA GLU A 453 22.94 3.42 0.67
C GLU A 453 21.48 3.25 0.30
N CYS A 454 21.02 4.00 -0.69
CA CYS A 454 19.65 3.97 -1.16
C CYS A 454 19.54 3.13 -2.43
N ALA A 455 19.24 1.85 -2.30
CA ALA A 455 19.23 0.90 -3.42
C ALA A 455 18.24 1.29 -4.52
N THR A 456 17.12 1.91 -4.16
CA THR A 456 16.09 2.33 -5.13
C THR A 456 16.56 3.51 -5.98
N LEU A 457 17.32 4.42 -5.39
CA LEU A 457 17.90 5.59 -6.05
C LEU A 457 18.84 5.21 -7.20
N TYR A 458 19.55 4.10 -7.07
CA TYR A 458 20.63 3.72 -7.98
C TYR A 458 20.22 2.75 -9.08
N LYS A 459 18.97 2.38 -9.17
CA LYS A 459 18.52 1.44 -10.20
C LYS A 459 18.14 2.18 -11.48
N PRO A 460 18.61 1.67 -12.64
CA PRO A 460 18.41 2.35 -13.93
C PRO A 460 16.94 2.42 -14.38
N TYR A 461 16.03 1.82 -13.65
CA TYR A 461 14.61 1.74 -13.99
C TYR A 461 13.71 2.51 -13.03
N SER A 462 14.28 3.38 -12.20
CA SER A 462 13.54 4.07 -11.15
C SER A 462 12.34 4.86 -11.67
N PHE A 463 12.42 5.38 -12.87
CA PHE A 463 11.36 6.17 -13.49
C PHE A 463 10.64 5.47 -14.63
N ASN A 464 11.07 4.28 -14.98
CA ASN A 464 10.39 3.43 -15.95
C ASN A 464 9.71 2.30 -15.18
N SER A 465 8.41 2.32 -15.11
CA SER A 465 7.69 1.21 -14.53
C SER A 465 8.10 -0.08 -15.21
N ARG A 466 8.55 -1.08 -14.47
CA ARG A 466 8.80 -2.43 -14.96
C ARG A 466 7.56 -3.30 -15.00
N PHE A 467 6.43 -2.70 -14.67
CA PHE A 467 5.23 -3.46 -14.38
C PHE A 467 4.77 -4.33 -15.52
N ALA A 468 4.82 -3.79 -16.67
CA ALA A 468 4.75 -4.44 -17.96
C ALA A 468 5.30 -3.42 -18.96
N PRO A 469 5.88 -3.83 -20.09
CA PRO A 469 6.15 -2.91 -21.19
C PRO A 469 4.93 -2.09 -21.62
N SER A 470 3.72 -2.63 -21.42
CA SER A 470 2.44 -1.96 -21.67
C SER A 470 2.04 -0.92 -20.60
N TYR A 471 2.57 -1.00 -19.38
CA TYR A 471 2.39 0.02 -18.35
C TYR A 471 3.50 1.07 -18.34
N CYS A 472 4.62 0.74 -18.92
CA CYS A 472 5.69 1.67 -19.24
C CYS A 472 5.42 2.30 -20.58
N ASP A 473 4.24 2.78 -20.78
CA ASP A 473 4.01 3.65 -21.91
C ASP A 473 4.95 4.85 -21.73
N ARG A 474 6.07 4.81 -22.46
CA ARG A 474 7.07 5.89 -22.44
C ARG A 474 6.43 7.22 -22.79
N GLU A 475 5.25 7.18 -23.41
CA GLU A 475 4.47 8.34 -23.82
C GLU A 475 3.60 8.90 -22.69
N LYS A 476 3.45 8.19 -21.55
CA LYS A 476 2.60 8.63 -20.43
C LYS A 476 3.34 8.99 -19.14
N GLY A 477 4.67 8.96 -19.13
CA GLY A 477 5.46 9.37 -17.96
C GLY A 477 5.59 10.89 -17.85
N LEU A 478 5.93 11.39 -16.65
CA LEU A 478 6.18 12.81 -16.41
C LEU A 478 7.11 13.42 -17.48
N LYS A 479 8.18 12.71 -17.82
CA LYS A 479 9.15 13.20 -18.80
C LYS A 479 8.51 13.46 -20.17
N CYS A 480 7.73 12.56 -20.67
CA CYS A 480 7.05 12.72 -21.98
C CYS A 480 6.00 13.81 -21.95
N SER A 481 5.24 13.90 -20.87
CA SER A 481 4.23 14.95 -20.67
C SER A 481 4.87 16.33 -20.59
N VAL A 482 6.05 16.44 -19.99
CA VAL A 482 6.84 17.67 -19.91
C VAL A 482 7.47 18.00 -21.26
N ASP A 483 8.10 17.03 -21.93
CA ASP A 483 8.88 17.26 -23.15
C ASP A 483 8.03 17.72 -24.35
N LYS A 484 6.71 17.43 -24.36
CA LYS A 484 5.81 17.98 -25.40
C LYS A 484 5.82 19.51 -25.46
N TYR A 485 6.11 20.19 -24.36
CA TYR A 485 6.19 21.64 -24.29
C TYR A 485 7.61 22.19 -24.54
N ARG A 486 8.60 21.33 -24.72
CA ARG A 486 10.01 21.74 -24.91
C ARG A 486 10.19 22.48 -26.22
N MET A 487 9.65 21.95 -27.30
CA MET A 487 9.71 22.60 -28.62
C MET A 487 9.06 24.01 -28.58
N ILE A 488 7.93 24.14 -27.92
CA ILE A 488 7.22 25.41 -27.73
C ILE A 488 8.10 26.40 -26.97
N ALA A 489 8.82 25.94 -25.95
CA ALA A 489 9.67 26.80 -25.14
C ALA A 489 10.94 27.28 -25.87
N PHE A 490 11.56 26.46 -26.73
CA PHE A 490 12.88 26.74 -27.28
C PHE A 490 12.96 26.92 -28.79
N GLU A 491 11.98 26.49 -29.56
CA GLU A 491 11.96 26.54 -31.02
C GLU A 491 11.00 27.60 -31.57
N ARG A 492 10.24 28.26 -30.71
CA ARG A 492 9.44 29.47 -30.99
C ARG A 492 10.18 30.66 -30.36
#